data_a539a4fbb921328885eb9b33ddcac4f7
#
_entry.id   a539a4fbb921328885eb9b33ddcac4f7
#
_cell.length_a   1.000
_cell.length_b   1.000
_cell.length_c   1.000
_cell.angle_alpha   90.00
_cell.angle_beta   90.00
_cell.angle_gamma   90.00
#
_symmetry.space_group_name_H-M   'P 1'
#
loop_
_entity.id
_entity.type
_entity.pdbx_description
1 polymer ?
#
loop_
_entity_poly.entity_id
_entity_poly.type
_entity_poly.pdbx_seq_one_letter_code
_entity_poly.pdbx_strand_id
1 'polypeptide(L)'
;MHEAGLLAAAIAGALAAAPPDTTTGSGGAGARRPVAVAIRVHDPVHIGVGAAQMHAELALRARGLHDVPVEVTADPVVCPMCDVPNDVQPDHPFCEACGWPLPDRGGDQVEATVRWAPA
;
A
#
# COMPACT_ATOMS: atom_id res chain seq x y z
N MET A 1 -4.78 2.80 -15.41
CA MET A 1 -3.75 1.78 -15.35
C MET A 1 -2.56 2.14 -14.49
N HIS A 2 -2.45 3.40 -14.11
CA HIS A 2 -1.36 3.83 -13.24
C HIS A 2 -1.36 3.12 -11.90
N GLU A 3 -2.53 2.88 -11.33
CA GLU A 3 -2.66 2.26 -10.02
C GLU A 3 -2.09 0.85 -9.99
N ALA A 4 -2.43 0.04 -11.00
CA ALA A 4 -1.92 -1.32 -11.07
C ALA A 4 -0.39 -1.34 -11.13
N GLY A 5 0.21 -0.46 -11.95
CA GLY A 5 1.65 -0.35 -12.07
C GLY A 5 2.31 0.15 -10.80
N LEU A 6 1.71 1.13 -10.14
CA LEU A 6 2.22 1.67 -8.87
C LEU A 6 2.21 0.61 -7.77
N LEU A 7 1.12 -0.14 -7.65
CA LEU A 7 1.01 -1.19 -6.64
C LEU A 7 1.97 -2.32 -6.91
N ALA A 8 2.08 -2.75 -8.17
CA ALA A 8 3.01 -3.82 -8.55
C ALA A 8 4.45 -3.41 -8.27
N ALA A 9 4.83 -2.17 -8.60
CA ALA A 9 6.18 -1.67 -8.35
C ALA A 9 6.48 -1.54 -6.85
N ALA A 10 5.54 -1.04 -6.07
CA ALA A 10 5.70 -0.90 -4.63
C ALA A 10 5.88 -2.26 -3.96
N ILE A 11 5.07 -3.24 -4.36
CA ILE A 11 5.16 -4.60 -3.83
C ILE A 11 6.48 -5.25 -4.25
N ALA A 12 6.88 -5.09 -5.52
CA ALA A 12 8.14 -5.63 -6.01
C ALA A 12 9.33 -5.07 -5.22
N GLY A 13 9.32 -3.75 -4.99
CA GLY A 13 10.37 -3.10 -4.19
C GLY A 13 10.41 -3.59 -2.75
N ALA A 14 9.25 -3.74 -2.13
CA ALA A 14 9.15 -4.21 -0.75
C ALA A 14 9.62 -5.66 -0.62
N LEU A 15 9.28 -6.51 -1.58
CA LEU A 15 9.72 -7.91 -1.58
C LEU A 15 11.22 -8.03 -1.85
N ALA A 16 11.76 -7.16 -2.70
CA ALA A 16 13.19 -7.13 -2.98
C ALA A 16 14.01 -6.65 -1.78
N ALA A 17 13.39 -5.91 -0.87
CA ALA A 17 14.01 -5.43 0.36
C ALA A 17 13.92 -6.44 1.51
N ALA A 18 13.76 -7.71 1.21
CA ALA A 18 13.72 -8.76 2.24
C ALA A 18 14.92 -8.66 3.16
N PRO A 19 14.72 -8.72 4.48
CA PRO A 19 15.84 -8.66 5.40
C PRO A 19 16.76 -9.85 5.19
N PRO A 20 18.06 -9.68 5.35
CA PRO A 20 18.98 -10.78 5.22
C PRO A 20 18.68 -11.81 6.30
N ASP A 21 18.78 -13.08 5.95
CA ASP A 21 18.67 -14.14 6.92
C ASP A 21 19.94 -14.15 7.76
N THR A 22 19.80 -13.82 9.03
CA THR A 22 20.91 -13.80 9.96
C THR A 22 21.15 -15.14 10.64
N THR A 23 20.30 -16.11 10.42
CA THR A 23 20.56 -17.45 10.91
C THR A 23 21.62 -18.08 10.04
N THR A 24 22.80 -18.15 10.57
CA THR A 24 23.92 -18.67 9.83
C THR A 24 23.89 -20.19 9.78
N GLY A 25 24.37 -20.73 8.71
CA GLY A 25 24.69 -22.14 8.61
C GLY A 25 23.61 -23.06 8.15
N SER A 26 22.42 -22.61 8.05
CA SER A 26 21.37 -23.47 7.53
C SER A 26 21.29 -23.40 6.01
N GLY A 27 22.37 -23.59 5.36
CA GLY A 27 22.51 -23.38 3.94
C GLY A 27 21.23 -23.59 3.15
N GLY A 28 20.82 -22.64 2.42
CA GLY A 28 19.71 -22.72 1.50
C GLY A 28 18.33 -22.50 2.10
N ALA A 29 18.18 -22.56 3.39
CA ALA A 29 16.88 -22.34 4.03
C ALA A 29 16.66 -20.90 4.41
N GLY A 30 17.48 -20.00 3.89
CA GLY A 30 17.56 -18.63 4.42
C GLY A 30 16.49 -17.67 3.96
N ALA A 31 15.72 -18.00 2.94
CA ALA A 31 14.75 -17.07 2.43
C ALA A 31 13.55 -16.97 3.38
N ARG A 32 13.36 -15.81 3.98
CA ARG A 32 12.16 -15.55 4.77
C ARG A 32 10.96 -15.48 3.84
N ARG A 33 9.83 -15.91 4.35
CA ARG A 33 8.59 -15.85 3.60
C ARG A 33 7.78 -14.63 3.99
N PRO A 34 7.19 -13.94 3.02
CA PRO A 34 6.25 -12.87 3.36
C PRO A 34 4.98 -13.47 3.95
N VAL A 35 4.51 -12.92 5.05
CA VAL A 35 3.29 -13.38 5.72
C VAL A 35 2.17 -12.37 5.69
N ALA A 36 2.47 -11.11 5.41
CA ALA A 36 1.46 -10.06 5.26
C ALA A 36 2.06 -8.89 4.52
N VAL A 37 1.22 -8.15 3.81
CA VAL A 37 1.61 -6.92 3.13
C VAL A 37 0.70 -5.80 3.61
N ALA A 38 1.28 -4.70 4.03
CA ALA A 38 0.56 -3.48 4.37
C ALA A 38 0.80 -2.45 3.27
N ILE A 39 -0.28 -1.89 2.75
CA ILE A 39 -0.23 -0.82 1.76
C ILE A 39 -0.75 0.45 2.42
N ARG A 40 0.02 1.51 2.33
CA ARG A 40 -0.39 2.83 2.77
C ARG A 40 -0.58 3.71 1.56
N VAL A 41 -1.79 4.22 1.40
CA VAL A 41 -2.13 5.13 0.30
C VAL A 41 -1.96 6.55 0.81
N HIS A 42 -1.01 7.27 0.25
CA HIS A 42 -0.75 8.66 0.65
C HIS A 42 -1.67 9.65 -0.03
N ASP A 43 -2.19 9.29 -1.19
CA ASP A 43 -3.07 10.15 -1.97
C ASP A 43 -4.39 9.43 -2.28
N PRO A 44 -5.32 9.39 -1.31
CA PRO A 44 -6.58 8.69 -1.50
C PRO A 44 -7.55 9.42 -2.46
N VAL A 45 -7.26 10.66 -2.82
CA VAL A 45 -8.00 11.36 -3.87
C VAL A 45 -7.73 10.70 -5.22
N HIS A 46 -6.53 10.21 -5.42
CA HIS A 46 -6.07 9.61 -6.68
C HIS A 46 -6.26 8.10 -6.72
N ILE A 47 -5.95 7.43 -5.61
CA ILE A 47 -5.97 5.97 -5.52
C ILE A 47 -6.91 5.56 -4.39
N GLY A 48 -8.02 4.91 -4.73
CA GLY A 48 -8.95 4.42 -3.74
C GLY A 48 -8.42 3.19 -3.00
N VAL A 49 -8.82 3.06 -1.74
CA VAL A 49 -8.44 1.93 -0.91
C VAL A 49 -8.87 0.60 -1.53
N GLY A 50 -10.10 0.55 -2.07
CA GLY A 50 -10.62 -0.67 -2.71
C GLY A 50 -9.82 -1.06 -3.94
N ALA A 51 -9.47 -0.09 -4.80
CA ALA A 51 -8.66 -0.36 -5.97
C ALA A 51 -7.25 -0.79 -5.58
N ALA A 52 -6.66 -0.16 -4.56
CA ALA A 52 -5.35 -0.53 -4.06
C ALA A 52 -5.35 -1.96 -3.53
N GLN A 53 -6.38 -2.35 -2.78
CA GLN A 53 -6.55 -3.71 -2.29
C GLN A 53 -6.57 -4.72 -3.43
N MET A 54 -7.40 -4.47 -4.43
CA MET A 54 -7.54 -5.37 -5.57
C MET A 54 -6.25 -5.51 -6.35
N HIS A 55 -5.61 -4.40 -6.69
CA HIS A 55 -4.37 -4.43 -7.46
C HIS A 55 -3.22 -5.07 -6.68
N ALA A 56 -3.16 -4.84 -5.37
CA ALA A 56 -2.15 -5.48 -4.54
C ALA A 56 -2.34 -6.99 -4.49
N GLU A 57 -3.57 -7.45 -4.35
CA GLU A 57 -3.87 -8.89 -4.36
C GLU A 57 -3.52 -9.54 -5.68
N LEU A 58 -3.83 -8.87 -6.79
CA LEU A 58 -3.47 -9.37 -8.11
C LEU A 58 -1.95 -9.43 -8.30
N ALA A 59 -1.23 -8.43 -7.82
CA ALA A 59 0.23 -8.41 -7.92
C ALA A 59 0.86 -9.56 -7.12
N LEU A 60 0.33 -9.86 -5.95
CA LEU A 60 0.81 -10.98 -5.14
C LEU A 60 0.50 -12.31 -5.79
N ARG A 61 -0.70 -12.48 -6.35
CA ARG A 61 -1.05 -13.70 -7.09
C ARG A 61 -0.12 -13.95 -8.26
N ALA A 62 0.22 -12.90 -8.98
CA ALA A 62 1.12 -13.01 -10.12
C ALA A 62 2.50 -13.55 -9.71
N ARG A 63 2.83 -13.44 -8.44
CA ARG A 63 4.08 -13.95 -7.87
C ARG A 63 3.91 -15.28 -7.14
N GLY A 64 2.73 -15.88 -7.22
CA GLY A 64 2.44 -17.13 -6.52
C GLY A 64 2.17 -16.98 -5.03
N LEU A 65 1.96 -15.76 -4.56
CA LEU A 65 1.73 -15.47 -3.14
C LEU A 65 0.23 -15.34 -2.88
N HIS A 66 -0.50 -16.43 -3.00
CA HIS A 66 -1.96 -16.44 -2.91
C HIS A 66 -2.47 -16.31 -1.48
N ASP A 67 -1.67 -16.71 -0.50
CA ASP A 67 -2.11 -16.80 0.89
C ASP A 67 -1.64 -15.61 1.74
N VAL A 68 -1.05 -14.61 1.11
CA VAL A 68 -0.53 -13.45 1.82
C VAL A 68 -1.62 -12.38 1.92
N PRO A 69 -2.12 -12.09 3.13
CA PRO A 69 -3.14 -11.06 3.30
C PRO A 69 -2.58 -9.67 3.03
N VAL A 70 -3.43 -8.81 2.50
CA VAL A 70 -3.12 -7.41 2.24
C VAL A 70 -4.01 -6.55 3.12
N GLU A 71 -3.39 -5.64 3.85
CA GLU A 71 -4.10 -4.61 4.61
C GLU A 71 -3.80 -3.26 3.97
N VAL A 72 -4.84 -2.52 3.61
CA VAL A 72 -4.69 -1.21 3.00
C VAL A 72 -5.23 -0.14 3.93
N THR A 73 -4.40 0.86 4.18
CA THR A 73 -4.77 2.06 4.92
C THR A 73 -4.56 3.28 4.04
N ALA A 74 -5.24 4.35 4.34
CA ALA A 74 -5.08 5.61 3.62
C ALA A 74 -4.83 6.73 4.60
N ASP A 75 -3.96 7.66 4.20
CA ASP A 75 -3.73 8.86 4.98
C ASP A 75 -4.95 9.77 4.88
N PRO A 76 -5.36 10.40 5.97
CA PRO A 76 -6.42 11.40 5.89
C PRO A 76 -5.94 12.62 5.10
N VAL A 77 -6.87 13.28 4.43
CA VAL A 77 -6.61 14.52 3.71
C VAL A 77 -7.17 15.68 4.52
N VAL A 78 -6.31 16.59 4.90
CA VAL A 78 -6.72 17.76 5.67
C VAL A 78 -7.29 18.81 4.72
N CYS A 79 -8.49 19.28 5.00
CA CYS A 79 -9.11 20.33 4.20
C CYS A 79 -8.32 21.64 4.35
N PRO A 80 -7.90 22.27 3.23
CA PRO A 80 -7.14 23.52 3.31
C PRO A 80 -7.98 24.70 3.80
N MET A 81 -9.30 24.58 3.82
CA MET A 81 -10.19 25.67 4.20
C MET A 81 -10.64 25.61 5.66
N CYS A 82 -10.86 24.40 6.19
CA CYS A 82 -11.37 24.26 7.56
C CYS A 82 -10.51 23.39 8.46
N ASP A 83 -9.40 22.87 7.95
CA ASP A 83 -8.42 22.06 8.69
C ASP A 83 -8.98 20.75 9.27
N VAL A 84 -10.11 20.27 8.76
CA VAL A 84 -10.67 19.00 9.20
C VAL A 84 -10.04 17.86 8.42
N PRO A 85 -9.55 16.79 9.08
CA PRO A 85 -9.09 15.61 8.37
C PRO A 85 -10.26 14.83 7.79
N ASN A 86 -10.09 14.31 6.59
CA ASN A 86 -11.12 13.56 5.86
C ASN A 86 -10.60 12.21 5.42
N ASP A 87 -11.45 11.19 5.55
CA ASP A 87 -11.24 9.91 4.91
C ASP A 87 -11.86 9.99 3.52
N VAL A 88 -11.01 10.03 2.50
CA VAL A 88 -11.41 10.39 1.14
C VAL A 88 -11.52 9.15 0.27
N GLN A 89 -12.52 9.13 -0.59
CA GLN A 89 -12.65 8.18 -1.69
C GLN A 89 -12.53 8.96 -3.01
N PRO A 90 -11.95 8.37 -4.06
CA PRO A 90 -11.80 9.06 -5.34
C PRO A 90 -13.10 9.52 -5.96
N ASP A 91 -14.20 8.83 -5.68
CA ASP A 91 -15.52 9.21 -6.18
C ASP A 91 -16.18 10.32 -5.37
N HIS A 92 -15.60 10.69 -4.22
CA HIS A 92 -16.12 11.76 -3.37
C HIS A 92 -14.99 12.55 -2.73
N PRO A 93 -14.19 13.29 -3.52
CA PRO A 93 -13.02 13.99 -3.01
C PRO A 93 -13.36 15.38 -2.46
N PHE A 94 -14.32 15.44 -1.54
CA PHE A 94 -14.79 16.71 -0.97
C PHE A 94 -14.78 16.61 0.55
N CYS A 95 -14.53 17.77 1.19
CA CYS A 95 -14.57 17.86 2.64
C CYS A 95 -15.99 17.60 3.14
N GLU A 96 -16.14 16.67 4.07
CA GLU A 96 -17.46 16.37 4.64
C GLU A 96 -18.00 17.51 5.49
N ALA A 97 -17.14 18.33 6.06
CA ALA A 97 -17.56 19.43 6.92
C ALA A 97 -17.97 20.68 6.14
N CYS A 98 -17.22 21.06 5.10
CA CYS A 98 -17.47 22.32 4.38
C CYS A 98 -17.72 22.16 2.88
N GLY A 99 -17.57 20.95 2.33
CA GLY A 99 -17.79 20.69 0.90
C GLY A 99 -16.68 21.15 -0.02
N TRP A 100 -15.57 21.62 0.49
CA TRP A 100 -14.47 22.10 -0.33
C TRP A 100 -13.79 20.93 -1.05
N PRO A 101 -13.41 21.08 -2.33
CA PRO A 101 -12.67 20.04 -3.04
C PRO A 101 -11.32 19.79 -2.37
N LEU A 102 -11.02 18.53 -2.12
CA LEU A 102 -9.77 18.15 -1.48
C LEU A 102 -8.69 17.95 -2.54
N PRO A 103 -7.50 18.52 -2.34
CA PRO A 103 -6.42 18.42 -3.31
C PRO A 103 -5.75 17.05 -3.26
N ASP A 104 -5.24 16.58 -4.39
CA ASP A 104 -4.32 15.47 -4.39
C ASP A 104 -2.94 15.94 -3.93
N ARG A 105 -2.19 15.01 -3.33
CA ARG A 105 -0.91 15.38 -2.71
C ARG A 105 0.26 15.38 -3.65
N GLY A 106 0.20 14.60 -4.70
CA GLY A 106 1.36 14.36 -5.55
C GLY A 106 2.44 13.54 -4.84
N GLY A 107 3.55 13.31 -5.50
CA GLY A 107 4.65 12.52 -4.96
C GLY A 107 4.36 11.03 -4.91
N ASP A 108 5.02 10.33 -4.00
CA ASP A 108 4.80 8.89 -3.82
C ASP A 108 3.39 8.64 -3.32
N GLN A 109 2.61 7.95 -4.12
CA GLN A 109 1.19 7.76 -3.85
C GLN A 109 0.89 6.55 -2.99
N VAL A 110 1.76 5.55 -3.02
CA VAL A 110 1.59 4.32 -2.24
C VAL A 110 2.91 3.87 -1.66
N GLU A 111 2.83 3.23 -0.51
CA GLU A 111 3.97 2.64 0.17
C GLU A 111 3.60 1.23 0.58
N ALA A 112 4.46 0.27 0.26
CA ALA A 112 4.25 -1.12 0.62
C ALA A 112 5.26 -1.55 1.67
N THR A 113 4.78 -2.24 2.69
CA THR A 113 5.62 -2.83 3.73
C THR A 113 5.28 -4.30 3.84
N VAL A 114 6.30 -5.15 3.84
CA VAL A 114 6.12 -6.59 3.96
C VAL A 114 6.50 -7.04 5.36
N ARG A 115 5.63 -7.80 5.99
CA ARG A 115 5.95 -8.49 7.21
C ARG A 115 6.44 -9.89 6.85
N TRP A 116 7.59 -10.25 7.38
CA TRP A 116 8.27 -11.50 7.06
C TRP A 116 8.09 -12.50 8.19
N ALA A 117 8.01 -13.78 7.84
CA ALA A 117 8.01 -14.82 8.83
C ALA A 117 9.33 -14.82 9.61
N PRO A 118 9.31 -15.16 10.88
CA PRO A 118 10.56 -15.31 11.63
C PRO A 118 11.43 -16.40 11.00
N ALA A 119 12.73 -16.17 11.08
CA ALA A 119 13.71 -17.10 10.52
C ALA A 119 13.73 -18.40 11.31
#